data_1ac16680cf1c425823b7b1efa7c97e94
#
_entry.id   1ac16680cf1c425823b7b1efa7c97e94
#
_cell.length_a   1.000
_cell.length_b   1.000
_cell.length_c   1.000
_cell.angle_alpha   90.00
_cell.angle_beta   90.00
_cell.angle_gamma   90.00
#
_symmetry.space_group_name_H-M   'P 1'
#
loop_
_entity.id
_entity.type
_entity.pdbx_description
1 polymer ?
#
loop_
_entity_poly.entity_id
_entity_poly.type
_entity_poly.pdbx_seq_one_letter_code
_entity_poly.pdbx_strand_id
1 'polypeptide(L)'
;ILYCYSPAVIPKPTDWPDWAHITGYWFLDRSPNWQPPGELIHFLESGSPPIYIGFGSRNDYNPDAMTELVLSALAKTGQRCILLTGQGGLGNPNLPDNILKIESVPFDWLFPQVAGVIHHGGAGTMAAALRAGVPSFVTPFAADQPFWGEQVAKLGAGYPPIPGKKLTVEGLVAAIEALTNDERMKARALA
;
A
#
# COMPACT_ATOMS: atom_id res chain seq x y z
N ILE A 1 18.41 19.79 11.99
CA ILE A 1 17.64 18.54 11.96
C ILE A 1 17.10 18.35 10.54
N LEU A 2 17.17 17.12 10.03
CA LEU A 2 16.63 16.75 8.71
C LEU A 2 15.39 15.88 8.89
N TYR A 3 14.32 16.22 8.18
CA TYR A 3 13.06 15.49 8.17
C TYR A 3 12.85 14.88 6.78
N CYS A 4 12.90 13.55 6.70
CA CYS A 4 12.85 12.80 5.44
C CYS A 4 11.41 12.49 4.98
N TYR A 5 10.62 13.52 4.75
CA TYR A 5 9.32 13.43 4.11
C TYR A 5 9.14 14.57 3.07
N SER A 6 8.14 14.45 2.21
CA SER A 6 7.89 15.46 1.16
C SER A 6 7.13 16.67 1.72
N PRO A 7 7.54 17.91 1.39
CA PRO A 7 6.76 19.10 1.72
C PRO A 7 5.41 19.17 0.98
N ALA A 8 5.24 18.41 -0.10
CA ALA A 8 3.95 18.27 -0.78
C ALA A 8 2.95 17.43 0.04
N VAL A 9 3.46 16.52 0.90
CA VAL A 9 2.63 15.72 1.80
C VAL A 9 2.34 16.46 3.09
N ILE A 10 3.38 17.08 3.68
CA ILE A 10 3.26 17.89 4.90
C ILE A 10 4.12 19.14 4.69
N PRO A 11 3.51 20.32 4.56
CA PRO A 11 4.27 21.57 4.46
C PRO A 11 5.05 21.83 5.75
N LYS A 12 6.18 22.55 5.63
CA LYS A 12 6.96 22.97 6.81
C LYS A 12 6.09 23.86 7.70
N PRO A 13 5.96 23.54 9.00
CA PRO A 13 5.28 24.42 9.95
C PRO A 13 5.98 25.80 10.01
N THR A 14 5.20 26.85 10.11
CA THR A 14 5.71 28.24 10.09
C THR A 14 6.48 28.61 11.34
N ASP A 15 6.29 27.90 12.43
CA ASP A 15 6.97 28.06 13.73
C ASP A 15 8.26 27.22 13.85
N TRP A 16 8.61 26.45 12.80
CA TRP A 16 9.85 25.68 12.84
C TRP A 16 11.06 26.58 12.58
N PRO A 17 12.15 26.37 13.33
CA PRO A 17 13.39 27.15 13.19
C PRO A 17 14.08 26.88 11.84
N ASP A 18 14.96 27.80 11.43
CA ASP A 18 15.66 27.72 10.14
C ASP A 18 16.55 26.47 10.00
N TRP A 19 17.07 25.94 11.11
CA TRP A 19 17.88 24.73 11.11
C TRP A 19 17.07 23.41 10.98
N ALA A 20 15.73 23.48 10.92
CA ALA A 20 14.86 22.34 10.64
C ALA A 20 14.55 22.31 9.15
N HIS A 21 15.04 21.29 8.46
CA HIS A 21 14.92 21.16 7.00
C HIS A 21 14.06 19.93 6.64
N ILE A 22 13.08 20.13 5.76
CA ILE A 22 12.36 19.03 5.09
C ILE A 22 13.11 18.74 3.80
N THR A 23 13.59 17.48 3.66
CA THR A 23 14.54 17.10 2.60
C THR A 23 13.91 16.30 1.47
N GLY A 24 12.62 15.99 1.56
CA GLY A 24 12.00 14.96 0.73
C GLY A 24 12.28 13.55 1.29
N TYR A 25 11.64 12.55 0.68
CA TYR A 25 11.85 11.16 1.08
C TYR A 25 13.22 10.65 0.63
N TRP A 26 13.82 9.81 1.47
CA TRP A 26 15.08 9.13 1.16
C TRP A 26 14.75 7.70 0.71
N PHE A 27 14.96 7.45 -0.57
CA PHE A 27 14.72 6.14 -1.14
C PHE A 27 16.03 5.38 -1.29
N LEU A 28 15.98 4.09 -1.01
CA LEU A 28 17.02 3.14 -1.39
C LEU A 28 16.56 2.46 -2.68
N ASP A 29 17.31 2.69 -3.76
CA ASP A 29 17.02 2.04 -5.03
C ASP A 29 17.30 0.53 -4.95
N ARG A 30 16.54 -0.26 -5.71
CA ARG A 30 16.75 -1.71 -5.81
C ARG A 30 18.15 -2.04 -6.32
N SER A 31 18.67 -3.21 -5.93
CA SER A 31 19.91 -3.71 -6.49
C SER A 31 19.85 -3.80 -8.02
N PRO A 32 20.87 -3.34 -8.75
CA PRO A 32 20.91 -3.47 -10.21
C PRO A 32 20.90 -4.93 -10.68
N ASN A 33 21.28 -5.86 -9.81
CA ASN A 33 21.28 -7.30 -10.10
C ASN A 33 19.95 -7.98 -9.74
N TRP A 34 18.98 -7.24 -9.17
CA TRP A 34 17.68 -7.81 -8.84
C TRP A 34 16.89 -8.11 -10.11
N GLN A 35 16.34 -9.32 -10.18
CA GLN A 35 15.47 -9.75 -11.27
C GLN A 35 14.12 -10.16 -10.69
N PRO A 36 13.01 -9.77 -11.32
CA PRO A 36 11.70 -10.22 -10.91
C PRO A 36 11.53 -11.73 -11.12
N PRO A 37 10.90 -12.44 -10.20
CA PRO A 37 10.54 -13.84 -10.39
C PRO A 37 9.67 -14.02 -11.64
N GLY A 38 9.90 -15.08 -12.43
CA GLY A 38 9.15 -15.35 -13.65
C GLY A 38 7.63 -15.49 -13.41
N GLU A 39 7.24 -16.08 -12.29
CA GLU A 39 5.84 -16.18 -11.86
C GLU A 39 5.18 -14.80 -11.66
N LEU A 40 5.91 -13.86 -11.06
CA LEU A 40 5.41 -12.49 -10.86
C LEU A 40 5.23 -11.76 -12.20
N ILE A 41 6.19 -11.91 -13.14
CA ILE A 41 6.07 -11.35 -14.49
C ILE A 41 4.83 -11.92 -15.17
N HIS A 42 4.72 -13.25 -15.22
CA HIS A 42 3.58 -13.94 -15.83
C HIS A 42 2.25 -13.49 -15.22
N PHE A 43 2.19 -13.37 -13.90
CA PHE A 43 0.99 -12.86 -13.23
C PHE A 43 0.65 -11.43 -13.65
N LEU A 44 1.60 -10.51 -13.71
CA LEU A 44 1.35 -9.12 -14.13
C LEU A 44 0.87 -9.04 -15.58
N GLU A 45 1.45 -9.83 -16.48
CA GLU A 45 1.11 -9.83 -17.92
C GLU A 45 -0.21 -10.55 -18.25
N SER A 46 -0.70 -11.44 -17.36
CA SER A 46 -1.87 -12.29 -17.63
C SER A 46 -3.22 -11.60 -17.44
N GLY A 47 -3.29 -10.28 -17.16
CA GLY A 47 -4.57 -9.58 -16.99
C GLY A 47 -4.43 -8.12 -16.56
N SER A 48 -5.53 -7.55 -16.04
CA SER A 48 -5.56 -6.17 -15.57
C SER A 48 -4.57 -5.95 -14.41
N PRO A 49 -4.10 -4.71 -14.20
CA PRO A 49 -3.22 -4.38 -13.09
C PRO A 49 -3.82 -4.85 -11.75
N PRO A 50 -3.08 -5.66 -10.95
CA PRO A 50 -3.56 -6.16 -9.68
C PRO A 50 -3.55 -5.06 -8.60
N ILE A 51 -4.21 -5.31 -7.47
CA ILE A 51 -3.99 -4.57 -6.23
C ILE A 51 -2.84 -5.21 -5.47
N TYR A 52 -1.98 -4.40 -4.88
CA TYR A 52 -1.01 -4.86 -3.88
C TYR A 52 -1.62 -4.78 -2.48
N ILE A 53 -1.47 -5.83 -1.68
CA ILE A 53 -1.83 -5.85 -0.26
C ILE A 53 -0.65 -6.32 0.58
N GLY A 54 -0.25 -5.50 1.59
CA GLY A 54 0.82 -5.87 2.51
C GLY A 54 0.75 -5.11 3.83
N PHE A 55 0.57 -5.82 4.93
CA PHE A 55 0.44 -5.23 6.27
C PHE A 55 1.75 -5.19 7.08
N GLY A 56 2.88 -5.50 6.43
CA GLY A 56 4.19 -5.55 7.08
C GLY A 56 4.38 -6.76 7.98
N SER A 57 5.46 -6.76 8.76
CA SER A 57 5.89 -7.87 9.62
C SER A 57 5.34 -7.81 11.06
N ARG A 58 4.31 -7.01 11.33
CA ARG A 58 3.79 -6.84 12.69
C ARG A 58 2.82 -7.97 13.06
N ASN A 59 2.97 -8.46 14.29
CA ASN A 59 2.15 -9.57 14.85
C ASN A 59 1.01 -9.09 15.77
N ASP A 60 0.63 -7.81 15.70
CA ASP A 60 -0.34 -7.18 16.62
C ASP A 60 -1.81 -7.48 16.22
N TYR A 61 -2.03 -8.25 15.18
CA TYR A 61 -3.36 -8.66 14.70
C TYR A 61 -3.40 -10.17 14.52
N ASN A 62 -4.61 -10.73 14.48
CA ASN A 62 -4.80 -12.15 14.15
C ASN A 62 -4.58 -12.34 12.62
N PRO A 63 -3.48 -12.99 12.19
CA PRO A 63 -3.15 -13.13 10.77
C PRO A 63 -4.19 -13.93 10.00
N ASP A 64 -4.78 -14.95 10.62
CA ASP A 64 -5.76 -15.83 9.97
C ASP A 64 -7.07 -15.09 9.72
N ALA A 65 -7.58 -14.36 10.72
CA ALA A 65 -8.79 -13.54 10.57
C ALA A 65 -8.60 -12.43 9.52
N MET A 66 -7.44 -11.81 9.46
CA MET A 66 -7.14 -10.80 8.43
C MET A 66 -7.05 -11.43 7.04
N THR A 67 -6.48 -12.63 6.94
CA THR A 67 -6.43 -13.40 5.69
C THR A 67 -7.84 -13.70 5.17
N GLU A 68 -8.70 -14.25 6.02
CA GLU A 68 -10.09 -14.57 5.67
C GLU A 68 -10.85 -13.30 5.21
N LEU A 69 -10.65 -12.18 5.90
CA LEU A 69 -11.24 -10.91 5.53
C LEU A 69 -10.78 -10.45 4.14
N VAL A 70 -9.47 -10.49 3.87
CA VAL A 70 -8.88 -10.11 2.58
C VAL A 70 -9.39 -11.02 1.46
N LEU A 71 -9.36 -12.34 1.66
CA LEU A 71 -9.83 -13.30 0.65
C LEU A 71 -11.32 -13.12 0.36
N SER A 72 -12.13 -12.87 1.40
CA SER A 72 -13.56 -12.60 1.25
C SER A 72 -13.84 -11.34 0.43
N ALA A 73 -13.08 -10.26 0.66
CA ALA A 73 -13.22 -9.01 -0.10
C ALA A 73 -12.76 -9.19 -1.55
N LEU A 74 -11.65 -9.89 -1.79
CA LEU A 74 -11.16 -10.19 -3.15
C LEU A 74 -12.14 -11.09 -3.92
N ALA A 75 -12.76 -12.08 -3.27
CA ALA A 75 -13.79 -12.90 -3.88
C ALA A 75 -15.04 -12.11 -4.30
N LYS A 76 -15.45 -11.11 -3.49
CA LYS A 76 -16.59 -10.23 -3.80
C LYS A 76 -16.30 -9.28 -4.97
N THR A 77 -15.06 -8.75 -5.06
CA THR A 77 -14.69 -7.79 -6.09
C THR A 77 -14.18 -8.43 -7.38
N GLY A 78 -13.78 -9.70 -7.34
CA GLY A 78 -13.08 -10.36 -8.46
C GLY A 78 -11.73 -9.76 -8.80
N GLN A 79 -11.20 -8.85 -7.95
CA GLN A 79 -9.98 -8.11 -8.23
C GLN A 79 -8.75 -9.03 -8.12
N ARG A 80 -7.81 -8.86 -9.05
CA ARG A 80 -6.49 -9.52 -8.98
C ARG A 80 -5.66 -8.90 -7.86
N CYS A 81 -4.88 -9.71 -7.17
CA CYS A 81 -4.12 -9.26 -6.02
C CYS A 81 -2.71 -9.85 -5.97
N ILE A 82 -1.73 -9.01 -5.64
CA ILE A 82 -0.40 -9.44 -5.19
C ILE A 82 -0.37 -9.25 -3.67
N LEU A 83 -0.22 -10.36 -2.96
CA LEU A 83 -0.28 -10.42 -1.51
C LEU A 83 1.12 -10.58 -0.93
N LEU A 84 1.62 -9.55 -0.24
CA LEU A 84 2.89 -9.64 0.46
C LEU A 84 2.69 -10.28 1.83
N THR A 85 3.26 -11.44 2.00
CA THR A 85 3.25 -12.16 3.26
C THR A 85 4.64 -12.02 3.91
N GLY A 86 4.83 -11.01 4.74
CA GLY A 86 6.06 -10.89 5.55
C GLY A 86 6.28 -12.10 6.47
N GLN A 87 7.26 -12.06 7.39
CA GLN A 87 7.58 -13.16 8.31
C GLN A 87 6.43 -13.66 9.22
N GLY A 88 5.26 -13.03 9.19
CA GLY A 88 4.02 -13.46 9.85
C GLY A 88 2.93 -13.88 8.86
N GLY A 89 3.31 -14.37 7.69
CA GLY A 89 2.49 -14.50 6.49
C GLY A 89 1.15 -15.20 6.63
N LEU A 90 0.26 -14.75 5.80
CA LEU A 90 -1.03 -15.34 5.51
C LEU A 90 -0.86 -16.82 5.11
N GLY A 91 -1.32 -17.71 5.96
CA GLY A 91 -1.01 -19.15 5.88
C GLY A 91 -2.01 -19.98 5.07
N ASN A 92 -2.49 -19.51 3.92
CA ASN A 92 -3.38 -20.33 3.08
C ASN A 92 -2.63 -20.92 1.87
N PRO A 93 -2.43 -22.26 1.80
CA PRO A 93 -1.75 -22.90 0.68
C PRO A 93 -2.58 -22.92 -0.62
N ASN A 94 -3.90 -22.76 -0.54
CA ASN A 94 -4.81 -22.84 -1.69
C ASN A 94 -5.40 -21.46 -2.01
N LEU A 95 -4.59 -20.57 -2.63
CA LEU A 95 -5.07 -19.28 -3.11
C LEU A 95 -5.73 -19.44 -4.49
N PRO A 96 -6.79 -18.68 -4.78
CA PRO A 96 -7.36 -18.59 -6.12
C PRO A 96 -6.34 -18.06 -7.14
N ASP A 97 -6.49 -18.42 -8.41
CA ASP A 97 -5.57 -18.05 -9.51
C ASP A 97 -5.41 -16.53 -9.71
N ASN A 98 -6.36 -15.74 -9.25
CA ASN A 98 -6.30 -14.28 -9.28
C ASN A 98 -5.51 -13.65 -8.12
N ILE A 99 -4.88 -14.45 -7.25
CA ILE A 99 -4.07 -13.99 -6.12
C ILE A 99 -2.69 -14.62 -6.19
N LEU A 100 -1.66 -13.77 -6.34
CA LEU A 100 -0.26 -14.17 -6.25
C LEU A 100 0.32 -13.79 -4.89
N LYS A 101 0.86 -14.78 -4.18
CA LYS A 101 1.58 -14.57 -2.92
C LYS A 101 3.07 -14.36 -3.21
N ILE A 102 3.65 -13.33 -2.59
CA ILE A 102 5.08 -13.06 -2.66
C ILE A 102 5.66 -12.78 -1.27
N GLU A 103 6.94 -13.07 -1.06
CA GLU A 103 7.63 -12.84 0.22
C GLU A 103 8.29 -11.46 0.28
N SER A 104 8.84 -11.00 -0.82
CA SER A 104 9.48 -9.69 -0.94
C SER A 104 9.53 -9.21 -2.38
N VAL A 105 9.48 -7.89 -2.56
CA VAL A 105 9.61 -7.25 -3.86
C VAL A 105 10.05 -5.79 -3.67
N PRO A 106 10.94 -5.24 -4.51
CA PRO A 106 11.23 -3.82 -4.53
C PRO A 106 10.00 -3.01 -4.97
N PHE A 107 9.55 -2.08 -4.13
CA PHE A 107 8.35 -1.29 -4.39
C PHE A 107 8.51 -0.33 -5.58
N ASP A 108 9.72 0.17 -5.82
CA ASP A 108 10.06 1.00 -6.99
C ASP A 108 9.85 0.27 -8.32
N TRP A 109 9.90 -1.07 -8.31
CA TRP A 109 9.61 -1.89 -9.47
C TRP A 109 8.13 -2.30 -9.55
N LEU A 110 7.54 -2.73 -8.42
CA LEU A 110 6.19 -3.28 -8.42
C LEU A 110 5.10 -2.21 -8.50
N PHE A 111 5.21 -1.14 -7.70
CA PHE A 111 4.10 -0.20 -7.54
C PHE A 111 3.67 0.49 -8.83
N PRO A 112 4.55 0.85 -9.78
CA PRO A 112 4.11 1.36 -11.09
C PRO A 112 3.26 0.40 -11.92
N GLN A 113 3.15 -0.87 -11.52
CA GLN A 113 2.45 -1.93 -12.26
C GLN A 113 1.15 -2.38 -11.58
N VAL A 114 0.76 -1.75 -10.48
CA VAL A 114 -0.46 -2.09 -9.73
C VAL A 114 -1.51 -0.99 -9.81
N ALA A 115 -2.78 -1.36 -9.67
CA ALA A 115 -3.91 -0.43 -9.70
C ALA A 115 -4.09 0.34 -8.40
N GLY A 116 -3.59 -0.19 -7.29
CA GLY A 116 -3.69 0.42 -5.96
C GLY A 116 -2.86 -0.32 -4.92
N VAL A 117 -2.55 0.36 -3.83
CA VAL A 117 -1.72 -0.17 -2.73
C VAL A 117 -2.51 -0.15 -1.43
N ILE A 118 -2.71 -1.32 -0.83
CA ILE A 118 -3.34 -1.48 0.50
C ILE A 118 -2.26 -1.86 1.49
N HIS A 119 -2.08 -1.03 2.54
CA HIS A 119 -0.99 -1.24 3.48
C HIS A 119 -1.30 -0.72 4.89
N HIS A 120 -0.42 -1.03 5.83
CA HIS A 120 -0.58 -0.66 7.24
C HIS A 120 -0.32 0.82 7.57
N GLY A 121 0.22 1.61 6.65
CA GLY A 121 0.52 3.03 6.88
C GLY A 121 1.95 3.33 7.31
N GLY A 122 2.90 2.41 7.11
CA GLY A 122 4.31 2.73 7.30
C GLY A 122 4.77 3.82 6.33
N ALA A 123 5.49 4.84 6.84
CA ALA A 123 5.91 6.01 6.07
C ALA A 123 6.66 5.66 4.78
N GLY A 124 7.51 4.63 4.80
CA GLY A 124 8.26 4.18 3.63
C GLY A 124 7.38 3.58 2.54
N THR A 125 6.40 2.75 2.91
CA THR A 125 5.46 2.15 1.95
C THR A 125 4.56 3.21 1.33
N MET A 126 4.06 4.14 2.17
CA MET A 126 3.27 5.27 1.70
C MET A 126 4.08 6.14 0.72
N ALA A 127 5.32 6.49 1.08
CA ALA A 127 6.19 7.27 0.22
C ALA A 127 6.45 6.59 -1.13
N ALA A 128 6.65 5.25 -1.12
CA ALA A 128 6.84 4.48 -2.35
C ALA A 128 5.58 4.48 -3.23
N ALA A 129 4.39 4.38 -2.64
CA ALA A 129 3.14 4.44 -3.39
C ALA A 129 2.91 5.82 -4.02
N LEU A 130 3.12 6.90 -3.27
CA LEU A 130 3.04 8.27 -3.78
C LEU A 130 4.09 8.54 -4.87
N ARG A 131 5.33 8.07 -4.70
CA ARG A 131 6.38 8.17 -5.74
C ARG A 131 5.98 7.46 -7.04
N ALA A 132 5.28 6.34 -6.92
CA ALA A 132 4.79 5.58 -8.07
C ALA A 132 3.52 6.17 -8.71
N GLY A 133 2.91 7.19 -8.10
CA GLY A 133 1.65 7.77 -8.57
C GLY A 133 0.45 6.83 -8.40
N VAL A 134 0.48 5.94 -7.41
CA VAL A 134 -0.54 4.90 -7.23
C VAL A 134 -1.40 5.21 -6.00
N PRO A 135 -2.74 5.17 -6.12
CA PRO A 135 -3.62 5.45 -5.00
C PRO A 135 -3.49 4.39 -3.90
N SER A 136 -3.68 4.83 -2.65
CA SER A 136 -3.48 3.96 -1.50
C SER A 136 -4.69 3.89 -0.58
N PHE A 137 -4.84 2.73 0.08
CA PHE A 137 -5.70 2.57 1.24
C PHE A 137 -4.88 2.13 2.45
N VAL A 138 -5.01 2.88 3.53
CA VAL A 138 -4.26 2.61 4.76
C VAL A 138 -5.16 1.97 5.81
N THR A 139 -4.72 0.81 6.31
CA THR A 139 -5.31 0.13 7.47
C THR A 139 -4.32 0.22 8.63
N PRO A 140 -4.40 1.27 9.47
CA PRO A 140 -3.46 1.47 10.54
C PRO A 140 -3.70 0.52 11.73
N PHE A 141 -2.61 0.06 12.33
CA PHE A 141 -2.62 -0.77 13.54
C PHE A 141 -2.05 -0.05 14.75
N ALA A 142 -1.05 0.81 14.59
CA ALA A 142 -0.38 1.48 15.70
C ALA A 142 0.49 2.67 15.25
N ALA A 143 1.11 3.34 16.22
CA ALA A 143 2.11 4.40 16.07
C ALA A 143 1.64 5.58 15.18
N ASP A 144 2.44 5.97 14.21
CA ASP A 144 2.20 7.08 13.28
C ASP A 144 1.34 6.70 12.06
N GLN A 145 0.96 5.44 11.93
CA GLN A 145 0.22 4.91 10.78
C GLN A 145 -1.13 5.61 10.54
N PRO A 146 -1.97 5.93 11.57
CA PRO A 146 -3.20 6.68 11.37
C PRO A 146 -2.95 8.06 10.75
N PHE A 147 -1.90 8.76 11.22
CA PHE A 147 -1.52 10.06 10.71
C PHE A 147 -1.20 10.01 9.21
N TRP A 148 -0.36 9.05 8.78
CA TRP A 148 -0.01 8.91 7.37
C TRP A 148 -1.21 8.55 6.49
N GLY A 149 -2.10 7.67 6.97
CA GLY A 149 -3.33 7.33 6.26
C GLY A 149 -4.23 8.55 6.04
N GLU A 150 -4.36 9.41 7.06
CA GLU A 150 -5.12 10.65 6.93
C GLU A 150 -4.47 11.67 5.98
N GLN A 151 -3.12 11.74 5.95
CA GLN A 151 -2.45 12.63 5.00
C GLN A 151 -2.71 12.21 3.55
N VAL A 152 -2.61 10.92 3.24
CA VAL A 152 -2.92 10.40 1.89
C VAL A 152 -4.37 10.69 1.49
N ALA A 153 -5.31 10.49 2.41
CA ALA A 153 -6.72 10.81 2.16
C ALA A 153 -6.96 12.32 1.96
N LYS A 154 -6.31 13.18 2.75
CA LYS A 154 -6.37 14.65 2.59
C LYS A 154 -5.82 15.13 1.25
N LEU A 155 -4.79 14.48 0.73
CA LEU A 155 -4.25 14.75 -0.61
C LEU A 155 -5.23 14.33 -1.72
N GLY A 156 -6.24 13.52 -1.39
CA GLY A 156 -7.12 12.89 -2.37
C GLY A 156 -6.46 11.75 -3.13
N ALA A 157 -5.26 11.32 -2.71
CA ALA A 157 -4.46 10.25 -3.31
C ALA A 157 -4.77 8.87 -2.69
N GLY A 158 -5.80 8.76 -1.87
CA GLY A 158 -6.17 7.49 -1.25
C GLY A 158 -7.54 7.51 -0.58
N TYR A 159 -8.04 6.32 -0.31
CA TYR A 159 -9.29 6.10 0.41
C TYR A 159 -9.12 6.44 1.91
N PRO A 160 -10.15 6.96 2.59
CA PRO A 160 -10.09 7.25 4.02
C PRO A 160 -9.63 6.04 4.84
N PRO A 161 -8.68 6.21 5.78
CA PRO A 161 -8.12 5.09 6.51
C PRO A 161 -9.15 4.41 7.43
N ILE A 162 -9.11 3.10 7.49
CA ILE A 162 -9.93 2.29 8.41
C ILE A 162 -8.98 1.54 9.35
N PRO A 163 -9.00 1.79 10.68
CA PRO A 163 -8.17 1.04 11.63
C PRO A 163 -8.39 -0.47 11.54
N GLY A 164 -7.32 -1.26 11.62
CA GLY A 164 -7.37 -2.71 11.45
C GLY A 164 -8.41 -3.42 12.32
N LYS A 165 -8.60 -2.95 13.56
CA LYS A 165 -9.63 -3.47 14.48
C LYS A 165 -11.08 -3.16 14.05
N LYS A 166 -11.27 -2.23 13.11
CA LYS A 166 -12.58 -1.81 12.59
C LYS A 166 -12.77 -2.19 11.13
N LEU A 167 -11.76 -2.80 10.51
CA LEU A 167 -11.84 -3.21 9.12
C LEU A 167 -12.86 -4.36 8.99
N THR A 168 -13.77 -4.20 8.04
CA THR A 168 -14.75 -5.22 7.66
C THR A 168 -14.56 -5.61 6.20
N VAL A 169 -15.16 -6.71 5.78
CA VAL A 169 -15.16 -7.14 4.37
C VAL A 169 -15.74 -6.04 3.47
N GLU A 170 -16.86 -5.44 3.89
CA GLU A 170 -17.54 -4.37 3.14
C GLU A 170 -16.67 -3.11 3.04
N GLY A 171 -15.99 -2.74 4.14
CA GLY A 171 -15.06 -1.61 4.15
C GLY A 171 -13.87 -1.83 3.22
N LEU A 172 -13.34 -3.06 3.17
CA LEU A 172 -12.24 -3.40 2.27
C LEU A 172 -12.71 -3.46 0.81
N VAL A 173 -13.90 -4.00 0.53
CA VAL A 173 -14.53 -3.98 -0.80
C VAL A 173 -14.65 -2.53 -1.31
N ALA A 174 -15.24 -1.64 -0.51
CA ALA A 174 -15.39 -0.23 -0.89
C ALA A 174 -14.06 0.45 -1.17
N ALA A 175 -13.02 0.17 -0.37
CA ALA A 175 -11.67 0.68 -0.61
C ALA A 175 -11.08 0.14 -1.93
N ILE A 176 -11.19 -1.16 -2.18
CA ILE A 176 -10.73 -1.81 -3.43
C ILE A 176 -11.41 -1.15 -4.66
N GLU A 177 -12.72 -1.02 -4.63
CA GLU A 177 -13.50 -0.40 -5.71
C GLU A 177 -13.10 1.06 -5.93
N ALA A 178 -12.87 1.82 -4.87
CA ALA A 178 -12.41 3.20 -4.98
C ALA A 178 -11.02 3.29 -5.62
N LEU A 179 -10.05 2.47 -5.18
CA LEU A 179 -8.69 2.47 -5.74
C LEU A 179 -8.67 2.09 -7.22
N THR A 180 -9.59 1.23 -7.65
CA THR A 180 -9.63 0.73 -9.05
C THR A 180 -10.46 1.57 -9.99
N ASN A 181 -11.48 2.30 -9.49
CA ASN A 181 -12.48 2.97 -10.35
C ASN A 181 -12.52 4.50 -10.19
N ASP A 182 -11.95 5.06 -9.12
CA ASP A 182 -11.98 6.52 -8.92
C ASP A 182 -10.84 7.20 -9.71
N GLU A 183 -11.16 7.70 -10.89
CA GLU A 183 -10.21 8.39 -11.77
C GLU A 183 -9.69 9.71 -11.17
N ARG A 184 -10.45 10.36 -10.27
CA ARG A 184 -9.99 11.58 -9.58
C ARG A 184 -8.90 11.22 -8.55
N MET A 185 -9.10 10.13 -7.82
CA MET A 185 -8.11 9.62 -6.86
C MET A 185 -6.82 9.24 -7.58
N LYS A 186 -6.89 8.54 -8.70
CA LYS A 186 -5.73 8.19 -9.53
C LYS A 186 -4.99 9.44 -10.05
N ALA A 187 -5.73 10.41 -10.56
CA ALA A 187 -5.15 11.67 -11.03
C ALA A 187 -4.46 12.46 -9.90
N ARG A 188 -5.01 12.43 -8.69
CA ARG A 188 -4.41 13.07 -7.50
C ARG A 188 -3.18 12.33 -7.00
N ALA A 189 -3.13 11.01 -7.14
CA ALA A 189 -1.94 10.22 -6.79
C ALA A 189 -0.78 10.48 -7.74
N LEU A 190 -1.06 10.76 -9.02
CA LEU A 190 -0.07 11.10 -10.05
C LEU A 190 0.48 12.53 -9.95
N ALA A 191 -0.25 13.47 -9.34
CA ALA A 191 0.09 14.88 -9.23
C ALA A 191 1.13 15.17 -8.13
#